data_54777169e83d1b69365da3292406ccac
#
_entry.id   54777169e83d1b69365da3292406ccac
#
_cell.length_a   1.000
_cell.length_b   1.000
_cell.length_c   1.000
_cell.angle_alpha   90.00
_cell.angle_beta   90.00
_cell.angle_gamma   90.00
#
_symmetry.space_group_name_H-M   'P 1'
#
loop_
_entity.id
_entity.type
_entity.pdbx_description
1 polymer ?
#
loop_
_entity_poly.entity_id
_entity_poly.type
_entity_poly.pdbx_seq_one_letter_code
_entity_poly.pdbx_strand_id
1 'polypeptide(L)'
;MCSGLQSEFAYREYALSFAIILVLAISIFLSLRFLPAVNPVPDHQQRLITGLNNYHLDEPDERHDLPGELKEISGLAFLNPKYLACVNDEQGVLFIYDPAMRAMVKRIAFGPDGDYEGVTIAGDTAYILKSNGQISMVNLAIANGKGTFLRHKPPHLKRCDAEGLVYHPLLKRLLIACKENPHKLGLKGDRVIYSLDPGTGILDSLPWAMLRIREIERELENFPVSKKKHLPVKPSGLAFHPVTGQLYMLASVGKLLMVLDNEGKLLQLVPLNARLFRQPEGICFGPDGTLYIASEGQWGSGYILAFHAR
;
A
#
# COMPACT_ATOMS: atom_id res chain seq x y z
N MET A 1 55.69 44.49 36.00
CA MET A 1 54.31 44.57 36.52
C MET A 1 53.21 44.27 35.47
N CYS A 2 53.46 43.45 34.43
CA CYS A 2 52.45 43.15 33.38
C CYS A 2 51.97 41.71 33.33
N SER A 3 52.45 40.79 34.16
CA SER A 3 52.06 39.36 34.07
C SER A 3 50.85 38.99 34.92
N GLY A 4 50.42 39.81 35.88
CA GLY A 4 49.31 39.56 36.77
C GLY A 4 47.92 39.85 36.15
N LEU A 5 47.85 40.83 35.25
CA LEU A 5 46.55 41.24 34.65
C LEU A 5 46.03 40.29 33.59
N GLN A 6 46.90 39.58 32.89
CA GLN A 6 46.48 38.58 31.86
C GLN A 6 45.92 37.31 32.49
N SER A 7 46.42 36.91 33.66
CA SER A 7 45.90 35.71 34.33
C SER A 7 44.53 35.94 34.99
N GLU A 8 44.24 37.14 35.50
CA GLU A 8 42.91 37.46 36.05
C GLU A 8 41.83 37.58 34.98
N PHE A 9 42.17 38.11 33.79
CA PHE A 9 41.23 38.19 32.69
C PHE A 9 40.85 36.80 32.16
N ALA A 10 41.84 35.93 31.97
CA ALA A 10 41.60 34.56 31.53
C ALA A 10 40.73 33.79 32.56
N TYR A 11 40.97 33.95 33.87
CA TYR A 11 40.19 33.29 34.91
C TYR A 11 38.72 33.78 34.94
N ARG A 12 38.49 35.05 34.68
CA ARG A 12 37.12 35.60 34.59
C ARG A 12 36.35 35.07 33.39
N GLU A 13 36.99 34.95 32.22
CA GLU A 13 36.34 34.37 31.04
C GLU A 13 36.01 32.91 31.22
N TYR A 14 36.90 32.09 31.80
CA TYR A 14 36.64 30.69 32.13
C TYR A 14 35.51 30.57 33.19
N ALA A 15 35.48 31.40 34.20
CA ALA A 15 34.42 31.37 35.21
C ALA A 15 33.05 31.76 34.62
N LEU A 16 33.02 32.76 33.71
CA LEU A 16 31.79 33.17 33.02
C LEU A 16 31.27 32.07 32.08
N SER A 17 32.16 31.44 31.33
CA SER A 17 31.82 30.32 30.43
C SER A 17 31.30 29.12 31.21
N PHE A 18 31.91 28.80 32.35
CA PHE A 18 31.48 27.72 33.21
C PHE A 18 30.11 27.98 33.85
N ALA A 19 29.85 29.24 34.26
CA ALA A 19 28.56 29.67 34.79
C ALA A 19 27.43 29.55 33.73
N ILE A 20 27.70 29.93 32.49
CA ILE A 20 26.75 29.84 31.37
C ILE A 20 26.43 28.39 31.07
N ILE A 21 27.44 27.51 31.01
CA ILE A 21 27.22 26.06 30.77
C ILE A 21 26.42 25.44 31.91
N LEU A 22 26.70 25.83 33.16
CA LEU A 22 25.96 25.32 34.32
C LEU A 22 24.48 25.75 34.31
N VAL A 23 24.21 27.01 33.96
CA VAL A 23 22.83 27.53 33.83
C VAL A 23 22.10 26.85 32.70
N LEU A 24 22.71 26.59 31.55
CA LEU A 24 22.14 25.86 30.45
C LEU A 24 21.85 24.39 30.83
N ALA A 25 22.77 23.74 31.53
CA ALA A 25 22.58 22.37 32.00
C ALA A 25 21.43 22.27 33.03
N ILE A 26 21.33 23.24 33.95
CA ILE A 26 20.23 23.29 34.92
C ILE A 26 18.89 23.58 34.23
N SER A 27 18.88 24.47 33.24
CA SER A 27 17.65 24.78 32.47
C SER A 27 17.17 23.59 31.65
N ILE A 28 18.08 22.83 31.03
CA ILE A 28 17.76 21.57 30.34
C ILE A 28 17.26 20.51 31.34
N PHE A 29 17.90 20.39 32.49
CA PHE A 29 17.48 19.44 33.52
C PHE A 29 16.11 19.78 34.13
N LEU A 30 15.80 21.05 34.32
CA LEU A 30 14.50 21.53 34.77
C LEU A 30 13.43 21.35 33.69
N SER A 31 13.73 21.62 32.42
CA SER A 31 12.76 21.39 31.33
C SER A 31 12.46 19.91 31.12
N LEU A 32 13.43 18.99 31.35
CA LEU A 32 13.20 17.54 31.32
C LEU A 32 12.33 17.05 32.50
N ARG A 33 12.30 17.73 33.62
CA ARG A 33 11.41 17.40 34.77
C ARG A 33 9.97 17.88 34.61
N PHE A 34 9.73 18.86 33.73
CA PHE A 34 8.40 19.37 33.40
C PHE A 34 7.81 18.80 32.10
N LEU A 35 8.47 17.83 31.48
CA LEU A 35 7.79 17.02 30.47
C LEU A 35 6.63 16.31 31.21
N PRO A 36 5.36 16.52 30.77
CA PRO A 36 4.26 15.78 31.32
C PRO A 36 4.64 14.31 31.23
N ALA A 37 4.49 13.58 32.35
CA ALA A 37 4.64 12.13 32.31
C ALA A 37 3.76 11.65 31.16
N VAL A 38 4.38 11.13 30.11
CA VAL A 38 3.66 10.41 29.08
C VAL A 38 3.04 9.26 29.85
N ASN A 39 1.76 9.42 30.21
CA ASN A 39 1.01 8.31 30.76
C ASN A 39 1.25 7.16 29.81
N PRO A 40 1.71 5.98 30.28
CA PRO A 40 1.81 4.84 29.42
C PRO A 40 0.41 4.71 28.79
N VAL A 41 0.34 4.86 27.47
CA VAL A 41 -0.86 4.56 26.70
C VAL A 41 -1.28 3.18 27.25
N PRO A 42 -2.49 3.02 27.79
CA PRO A 42 -2.90 1.73 28.31
C PRO A 42 -2.64 0.76 27.18
N ASP A 43 -1.90 -0.30 27.48
CA ASP A 43 -1.60 -1.42 26.60
C ASP A 43 -2.92 -2.17 26.31
N HIS A 44 -3.82 -1.49 25.63
CA HIS A 44 -4.83 -2.13 24.84
C HIS A 44 -4.03 -2.72 23.67
N GLN A 45 -3.51 -3.92 23.88
CA GLN A 45 -3.24 -4.85 22.80
C GLN A 45 -4.57 -5.02 22.06
N GLN A 46 -4.86 -4.06 21.21
CA GLN A 46 -5.96 -4.08 20.29
C GLN A 46 -5.66 -5.28 19.41
N ARG A 47 -6.43 -6.37 19.56
CA ARG A 47 -6.24 -7.58 18.75
C ARG A 47 -6.28 -7.13 17.31
N LEU A 48 -5.15 -7.21 16.62
CA LEU A 48 -5.01 -6.83 15.20
C LEU A 48 -5.92 -7.69 14.32
N ILE A 49 -6.23 -8.91 14.80
CA ILE A 49 -7.06 -9.85 14.04
C ILE A 49 -8.52 -9.63 14.42
N THR A 50 -9.23 -8.97 13.54
CA THR A 50 -10.68 -8.72 13.64
C THR A 50 -11.30 -8.97 12.27
N GLY A 51 -12.60 -9.33 12.23
CA GLY A 51 -13.38 -9.17 11.01
C GLY A 51 -13.46 -7.69 10.62
N LEU A 52 -13.71 -7.39 9.38
CA LEU A 52 -14.08 -6.03 8.96
C LEU A 52 -15.49 -5.77 9.48
N ASN A 53 -15.67 -4.77 10.34
CA ASN A 53 -16.97 -4.47 10.93
C ASN A 53 -18.04 -4.09 9.87
N ASN A 54 -17.59 -3.60 8.71
CA ASN A 54 -18.47 -3.08 7.66
C ASN A 54 -18.64 -4.02 6.46
N TYR A 55 -17.95 -5.19 6.43
CA TYR A 55 -18.02 -6.13 5.30
C TYR A 55 -18.06 -7.58 5.78
N HIS A 56 -19.00 -8.35 5.26
CA HIS A 56 -19.08 -9.79 5.50
C HIS A 56 -18.32 -10.55 4.39
N LEU A 57 -17.00 -10.67 4.54
CA LEU A 57 -16.14 -11.22 3.50
C LEU A 57 -16.38 -12.69 3.17
N ASP A 58 -17.10 -13.43 4.01
CA ASP A 58 -17.48 -14.81 3.72
C ASP A 58 -18.76 -14.93 2.88
N GLU A 59 -19.51 -13.82 2.70
CA GLU A 59 -20.80 -13.76 2.00
C GLU A 59 -20.81 -12.55 1.04
N PRO A 60 -20.25 -12.69 -0.18
CA PRO A 60 -20.27 -11.62 -1.16
C PRO A 60 -21.71 -11.31 -1.58
N ASP A 61 -22.04 -10.01 -1.68
CA ASP A 61 -23.35 -9.57 -2.16
C ASP A 61 -23.51 -9.88 -3.66
N GLU A 62 -22.41 -9.79 -4.43
CA GLU A 62 -22.40 -10.13 -5.85
C GLU A 62 -21.12 -10.90 -6.24
N ARG A 63 -21.27 -11.75 -7.26
CA ARG A 63 -20.17 -12.42 -7.95
C ARG A 63 -20.30 -12.22 -9.45
N HIS A 64 -19.22 -11.74 -10.08
CA HIS A 64 -19.11 -11.55 -11.52
C HIS A 64 -18.04 -12.48 -12.06
N ASP A 65 -18.43 -13.54 -12.75
CA ASP A 65 -17.49 -14.38 -13.51
C ASP A 65 -17.05 -13.62 -14.77
N LEU A 66 -15.75 -13.55 -14.99
CA LEU A 66 -15.15 -12.71 -16.02
C LEU A 66 -14.97 -13.48 -17.34
N PRO A 67 -14.96 -12.78 -18.49
CA PRO A 67 -14.56 -13.35 -19.77
C PRO A 67 -13.15 -13.95 -19.72
N GLY A 68 -12.87 -14.91 -20.63
CA GLY A 68 -11.59 -15.61 -20.67
C GLY A 68 -10.34 -14.72 -20.79
N GLU A 69 -10.46 -13.54 -21.37
CA GLU A 69 -9.39 -12.53 -21.43
C GLU A 69 -8.97 -12.00 -20.05
N LEU A 70 -9.83 -12.08 -19.06
CA LEU A 70 -9.54 -11.71 -17.66
C LEU A 70 -9.49 -12.94 -16.75
N LYS A 71 -9.16 -14.12 -17.28
CA LYS A 71 -8.92 -15.31 -16.47
C LYS A 71 -7.82 -15.07 -15.44
N GLU A 72 -6.77 -14.41 -15.84
CA GLU A 72 -5.61 -14.04 -15.02
C GLU A 72 -5.61 -12.54 -14.68
N ILE A 73 -6.78 -12.09 -14.15
CA ILE A 73 -6.95 -10.71 -13.71
C ILE A 73 -6.00 -10.40 -12.54
N SER A 74 -5.11 -9.45 -12.73
CA SER A 74 -4.05 -9.05 -11.79
C SER A 74 -4.29 -7.68 -11.14
N GLY A 75 -5.06 -6.79 -11.77
CA GLY A 75 -5.36 -5.47 -11.24
C GLY A 75 -6.79 -5.02 -11.48
N LEU A 76 -7.34 -4.28 -10.50
CA LEU A 76 -8.70 -3.76 -10.51
C LEU A 76 -8.75 -2.34 -9.98
N ALA A 77 -9.46 -1.44 -10.67
CA ALA A 77 -9.70 -0.08 -10.23
C ALA A 77 -11.14 0.36 -10.52
N PHE A 78 -11.71 1.17 -9.63
CA PHE A 78 -12.98 1.83 -9.88
C PHE A 78 -12.77 2.98 -10.88
N LEU A 79 -13.45 2.94 -12.00
CA LEU A 79 -13.33 3.97 -13.03
C LEU A 79 -14.42 5.05 -12.86
N ASN A 80 -15.66 4.62 -12.75
CA ASN A 80 -16.81 5.49 -12.52
C ASN A 80 -18.01 4.62 -12.07
N PRO A 81 -19.17 5.19 -11.70
CA PRO A 81 -20.31 4.42 -11.19
C PRO A 81 -20.82 3.29 -12.10
N LYS A 82 -20.41 3.28 -13.36
CA LYS A 82 -20.83 2.27 -14.34
C LYS A 82 -19.75 1.24 -14.65
N TYR A 83 -18.47 1.60 -14.47
CA TYR A 83 -17.37 0.81 -15.03
C TYR A 83 -16.25 0.54 -14.02
N LEU A 84 -15.67 -0.65 -14.12
CA LEU A 84 -14.41 -1.03 -13.53
C LEU A 84 -13.33 -1.10 -14.61
N ALA A 85 -12.11 -0.72 -14.26
CA ALA A 85 -10.92 -0.87 -15.09
C ALA A 85 -10.11 -2.06 -14.60
N CYS A 86 -9.74 -2.95 -15.51
CA CYS A 86 -9.04 -4.19 -15.19
C CYS A 86 -7.78 -4.32 -16.06
N VAL A 87 -6.78 -5.00 -15.54
CA VAL A 87 -5.64 -5.51 -16.28
C VAL A 87 -5.47 -7.00 -15.97
N ASN A 88 -4.89 -7.74 -16.92
CA ASN A 88 -4.40 -9.09 -16.71
C ASN A 88 -2.88 -9.09 -16.73
N ASP A 89 -2.26 -10.15 -16.27
CA ASP A 89 -0.80 -10.26 -16.15
C ASP A 89 -0.07 -10.45 -17.49
N GLU A 90 -0.80 -10.75 -18.59
CA GLU A 90 -0.20 -11.08 -19.90
C GLU A 90 -0.21 -9.92 -20.89
N GLN A 91 -1.30 -9.14 -20.96
CA GLN A 91 -1.59 -8.27 -22.10
C GLN A 91 -1.43 -6.79 -21.77
N GLY A 92 -0.79 -6.03 -22.65
CA GLY A 92 -0.73 -4.57 -22.59
C GLY A 92 -2.05 -3.89 -22.95
N VAL A 93 -3.14 -4.31 -22.32
CA VAL A 93 -4.52 -3.86 -22.56
C VAL A 93 -5.20 -3.46 -21.25
N LEU A 94 -5.76 -2.25 -21.23
CA LEU A 94 -6.67 -1.83 -20.18
C LEU A 94 -8.10 -2.21 -20.61
N PHE A 95 -8.71 -3.07 -19.82
CA PHE A 95 -10.06 -3.57 -20.04
C PHE A 95 -11.06 -2.75 -19.23
N ILE A 96 -12.15 -2.32 -19.87
CA ILE A 96 -13.25 -1.63 -19.20
C ILE A 96 -14.41 -2.61 -19.11
N TYR A 97 -14.78 -2.94 -17.89
CA TYR A 97 -15.82 -3.90 -17.55
C TYR A 97 -17.06 -3.19 -16.99
N ASP A 98 -18.23 -3.57 -17.47
CA ASP A 98 -19.54 -3.11 -16.96
C ASP A 98 -20.12 -4.20 -16.04
N PRO A 99 -20.14 -4.01 -14.71
CA PRO A 99 -20.68 -4.99 -13.77
C PRO A 99 -22.17 -5.27 -13.98
N ALA A 100 -22.97 -4.25 -14.32
CA ALA A 100 -24.41 -4.38 -14.53
C ALA A 100 -24.71 -5.23 -15.78
N MET A 101 -23.94 -5.02 -16.85
CA MET A 101 -24.06 -5.81 -18.09
C MET A 101 -23.30 -7.14 -18.03
N ARG A 102 -22.43 -7.32 -17.04
CA ARG A 102 -21.50 -8.45 -16.91
C ARG A 102 -20.66 -8.67 -18.18
N ALA A 103 -20.20 -7.57 -18.76
CA ALA A 103 -19.55 -7.57 -20.07
C ALA A 103 -18.36 -6.63 -20.17
N MET A 104 -17.42 -7.02 -21.01
CA MET A 104 -16.32 -6.16 -21.45
C MET A 104 -16.83 -5.17 -22.49
N VAL A 105 -16.79 -3.87 -22.17
CA VAL A 105 -17.34 -2.82 -23.03
C VAL A 105 -16.27 -2.08 -23.85
N LYS A 106 -15.01 -2.08 -23.40
CA LYS A 106 -13.92 -1.44 -24.12
C LYS A 106 -12.59 -2.10 -23.82
N ARG A 107 -11.69 -2.08 -24.81
CA ARG A 107 -10.29 -2.50 -24.73
C ARG A 107 -9.42 -1.34 -25.20
N ILE A 108 -8.42 -0.95 -24.40
CA ILE A 108 -7.50 0.13 -24.71
C ILE A 108 -6.10 -0.45 -24.69
N ALA A 109 -5.56 -0.78 -25.87
CA ALA A 109 -4.18 -1.24 -26.00
C ALA A 109 -3.22 -0.11 -25.57
N PHE A 110 -2.31 -0.38 -24.65
CA PHE A 110 -1.36 0.60 -24.15
C PHE A 110 0.11 0.14 -24.22
N GLY A 111 0.38 -1.11 -24.50
CA GLY A 111 1.76 -1.62 -24.53
C GLY A 111 1.88 -3.01 -25.13
N PRO A 112 3.09 -3.54 -25.20
CA PRO A 112 3.32 -4.94 -25.57
C PRO A 112 2.93 -5.85 -24.42
N ASP A 113 2.76 -7.12 -24.70
CA ASP A 113 2.57 -8.16 -23.71
C ASP A 113 3.64 -8.10 -22.60
N GLY A 114 3.29 -8.52 -21.41
CA GLY A 114 4.17 -8.50 -20.25
C GLY A 114 3.40 -8.65 -18.95
N ASP A 115 4.12 -8.72 -17.89
CA ASP A 115 3.74 -9.04 -16.52
C ASP A 115 3.15 -7.79 -15.83
N TYR A 116 1.86 -7.53 -16.05
CA TYR A 116 1.13 -6.37 -15.48
C TYR A 116 0.43 -6.77 -14.19
N GLU A 117 0.64 -5.99 -13.11
CA GLU A 117 0.29 -6.40 -11.75
C GLU A 117 -0.69 -5.46 -11.03
N GLY A 118 -0.92 -4.31 -11.58
CA GLY A 118 -1.82 -3.39 -10.91
C GLY A 118 -2.28 -2.23 -11.78
N VAL A 119 -3.45 -1.68 -11.44
CA VAL A 119 -4.00 -0.50 -12.07
C VAL A 119 -4.64 0.40 -11.01
N THR A 120 -4.48 1.72 -11.18
CA THR A 120 -5.19 2.72 -10.39
C THR A 120 -5.59 3.90 -11.26
N ILE A 121 -6.66 4.60 -10.87
CA ILE A 121 -7.20 5.74 -11.60
C ILE A 121 -7.01 7.00 -10.76
N ALA A 122 -6.50 8.08 -11.38
CA ALA A 122 -6.47 9.40 -10.79
C ALA A 122 -6.88 10.45 -11.83
N GLY A 123 -8.04 11.08 -11.64
CA GLY A 123 -8.65 11.93 -12.65
C GLY A 123 -8.86 11.16 -13.95
N ASP A 124 -8.40 11.74 -15.06
CA ASP A 124 -8.50 11.12 -16.40
C ASP A 124 -7.33 10.20 -16.75
N THR A 125 -6.51 9.81 -15.78
CA THR A 125 -5.32 8.99 -16.03
C THR A 125 -5.42 7.64 -15.33
N ALA A 126 -5.27 6.57 -16.11
CA ALA A 126 -5.00 5.24 -15.58
C ALA A 126 -3.48 5.03 -15.49
N TYR A 127 -3.01 4.62 -14.33
CA TYR A 127 -1.64 4.20 -14.07
C TYR A 127 -1.61 2.68 -13.98
N ILE A 128 -0.72 2.05 -14.74
CA ILE A 128 -0.62 0.59 -14.83
C ILE A 128 0.81 0.18 -14.49
N LEU A 129 0.93 -0.74 -13.54
CA LEU A 129 2.19 -1.25 -13.00
C LEU A 129 2.57 -2.57 -13.68
N LYS A 130 3.86 -2.73 -13.99
CA LYS A 130 4.49 -4.02 -14.28
C LYS A 130 5.29 -4.53 -13.08
N SER A 131 5.45 -5.83 -12.94
CA SER A 131 6.25 -6.50 -11.90
C SER A 131 7.67 -5.94 -11.76
N ASN A 132 8.27 -5.49 -12.86
CA ASN A 132 9.59 -4.86 -12.89
C ASN A 132 9.61 -3.38 -12.46
N GLY A 133 8.48 -2.86 -11.95
CA GLY A 133 8.31 -1.49 -11.50
C GLY A 133 8.06 -0.44 -12.59
N GLN A 134 7.90 -0.85 -13.84
CA GLN A 134 7.54 0.10 -14.90
C GLN A 134 6.09 0.54 -14.73
N ILE A 135 5.85 1.86 -14.78
CA ILE A 135 4.52 2.48 -14.77
C ILE A 135 4.20 2.97 -16.19
N SER A 136 3.06 2.56 -16.72
CA SER A 136 2.45 3.11 -17.93
C SER A 136 1.29 4.04 -17.54
N MET A 137 1.15 5.16 -18.25
CA MET A 137 0.11 6.17 -18.04
C MET A 137 -0.79 6.23 -19.26
N VAL A 138 -2.08 6.04 -19.09
CA VAL A 138 -3.08 6.05 -20.16
C VAL A 138 -4.06 7.18 -19.89
N ASN A 139 -4.13 8.16 -20.81
CA ASN A 139 -5.14 9.21 -20.72
C ASN A 139 -6.49 8.68 -21.22
N LEU A 140 -7.46 8.56 -20.33
CA LEU A 140 -8.79 7.99 -20.61
C LEU A 140 -9.69 8.91 -21.42
N ALA A 141 -9.49 10.24 -21.35
CA ALA A 141 -10.30 11.23 -22.06
C ALA A 141 -10.06 11.18 -23.59
N ILE A 142 -8.84 10.81 -24.01
CA ILE A 142 -8.45 10.79 -25.45
C ILE A 142 -8.20 9.38 -25.98
N ALA A 143 -8.40 8.36 -25.17
CA ALA A 143 -8.11 6.96 -25.53
C ALA A 143 -9.21 6.37 -26.44
N ASN A 144 -9.16 6.67 -27.74
CA ASN A 144 -9.97 6.03 -28.76
C ASN A 144 -9.41 4.67 -29.18
N GLY A 145 -9.25 3.73 -28.23
CA GLY A 145 -8.70 2.39 -28.48
C GLY A 145 -7.17 2.30 -28.51
N LYS A 146 -6.47 3.45 -28.50
CA LYS A 146 -5.03 3.53 -28.31
C LYS A 146 -4.72 4.59 -27.27
N GLY A 147 -4.10 4.21 -26.17
CA GLY A 147 -3.72 5.15 -25.11
C GLY A 147 -2.51 6.01 -25.51
N THR A 148 -2.41 7.22 -24.93
CA THR A 148 -1.18 8.02 -24.98
C THR A 148 -0.26 7.54 -23.87
N PHE A 149 0.99 7.23 -24.16
CA PHE A 149 1.88 6.54 -23.24
C PHE A 149 2.97 7.46 -22.74
N LEU A 150 2.96 7.75 -21.46
CA LEU A 150 4.16 8.11 -20.73
C LEU A 150 4.58 6.88 -19.92
N ARG A 151 5.89 6.59 -19.88
CA ARG A 151 6.41 5.43 -19.13
C ARG A 151 7.47 5.90 -18.16
N HIS A 152 7.26 5.58 -16.90
CA HIS A 152 8.28 5.70 -15.86
C HIS A 152 8.88 4.33 -15.58
N LYS A 153 10.19 4.26 -15.41
CA LYS A 153 10.91 3.02 -15.07
C LYS A 153 11.91 3.30 -13.96
N PRO A 154 11.45 3.44 -12.72
CA PRO A 154 12.34 3.69 -11.59
C PRO A 154 13.32 2.53 -11.41
N PRO A 155 14.65 2.79 -11.43
CA PRO A 155 15.66 1.72 -11.40
C PRO A 155 15.62 0.90 -10.11
N HIS A 156 15.15 1.48 -9.03
CA HIS A 156 15.09 0.83 -7.72
C HIS A 156 13.97 -0.22 -7.61
N LEU A 157 12.92 -0.14 -8.41
CA LEU A 157 11.81 -1.11 -8.38
C LEU A 157 12.09 -2.38 -9.19
N LYS A 158 13.17 -2.43 -9.96
CA LYS A 158 13.49 -3.58 -10.84
C LYS A 158 13.63 -4.92 -10.09
N ARG A 159 13.95 -4.89 -8.78
CA ARG A 159 14.15 -6.08 -7.95
C ARG A 159 13.08 -6.23 -6.86
N CYS A 160 12.05 -5.44 -6.94
CA CYS A 160 11.01 -5.32 -5.92
C CYS A 160 9.93 -6.38 -6.09
N ASP A 161 9.79 -6.94 -7.30
CA ASP A 161 8.62 -7.73 -7.65
C ASP A 161 7.37 -6.93 -7.28
N ALA A 162 7.10 -5.88 -8.06
CA ALA A 162 6.10 -4.88 -7.76
C ALA A 162 4.70 -5.41 -8.13
N GLU A 163 3.76 -5.41 -7.17
CA GLU A 163 2.47 -6.07 -7.34
C GLU A 163 1.29 -5.13 -7.12
N GLY A 164 1.24 -4.47 -5.98
CA GLY A 164 0.13 -3.57 -5.67
C GLY A 164 0.39 -2.15 -6.11
N LEU A 165 -0.63 -1.49 -6.67
CA LEU A 165 -0.58 -0.09 -7.08
C LEU A 165 -1.82 0.65 -6.64
N VAL A 166 -1.65 1.82 -5.99
CA VAL A 166 -2.75 2.74 -5.70
C VAL A 166 -2.29 4.20 -5.75
N TYR A 167 -3.16 5.09 -6.20
CA TYR A 167 -2.96 6.52 -6.11
C TYR A 167 -3.39 7.04 -4.74
N HIS A 168 -2.48 7.74 -4.04
CA HIS A 168 -2.77 8.40 -2.76
C HIS A 168 -3.27 9.83 -3.02
N PRO A 169 -4.58 10.13 -2.78
CA PRO A 169 -5.16 11.40 -3.22
C PRO A 169 -4.61 12.62 -2.50
N LEU A 170 -4.30 12.51 -1.21
CA LEU A 170 -3.77 13.63 -0.41
C LEU A 170 -2.30 13.93 -0.74
N LEU A 171 -1.48 12.89 -0.84
CA LEU A 171 -0.05 13.03 -1.17
C LEU A 171 0.19 13.27 -2.65
N LYS A 172 -0.78 12.98 -3.51
CA LYS A 172 -0.66 12.98 -4.98
C LYS A 172 0.49 12.09 -5.46
N ARG A 173 0.59 10.90 -4.87
CA ARG A 173 1.66 9.92 -5.10
C ARG A 173 1.07 8.58 -5.53
N LEU A 174 1.86 7.80 -6.23
CA LEU A 174 1.58 6.38 -6.44
C LEU A 174 2.24 5.59 -5.32
N LEU A 175 1.47 4.76 -4.61
CA LEU A 175 2.01 3.78 -3.67
C LEU A 175 2.16 2.44 -4.39
N ILE A 176 3.31 1.81 -4.19
CA ILE A 176 3.70 0.56 -4.86
C ILE A 176 4.12 -0.45 -3.81
N ALA A 177 3.37 -1.52 -3.67
CA ALA A 177 3.71 -2.62 -2.77
C ALA A 177 4.61 -3.63 -3.47
N CYS A 178 5.64 -4.09 -2.75
CA CYS A 178 6.61 -5.04 -3.23
C CYS A 178 6.42 -6.43 -2.59
N LYS A 179 6.41 -7.48 -3.38
CA LYS A 179 6.48 -8.88 -2.91
C LYS A 179 7.78 -9.15 -2.15
N GLU A 180 8.87 -8.54 -2.59
CA GLU A 180 10.18 -8.72 -2.01
C GLU A 180 10.74 -7.40 -1.45
N ASN A 181 11.73 -7.46 -0.56
CA ASN A 181 12.42 -6.29 -0.03
C ASN A 181 13.80 -6.14 -0.70
N PRO A 182 13.91 -5.40 -1.81
CA PRO A 182 15.12 -5.37 -2.64
C PRO A 182 16.29 -4.66 -1.97
N HIS A 183 16.02 -3.72 -1.07
CA HIS A 183 17.03 -2.91 -0.40
C HIS A 183 17.43 -3.45 0.96
N LYS A 184 16.86 -4.58 1.39
CA LYS A 184 17.09 -5.18 2.72
C LYS A 184 16.87 -4.19 3.87
N LEU A 185 15.97 -3.24 3.66
CA LEU A 185 15.51 -2.33 4.70
C LEU A 185 14.74 -3.13 5.76
N GLY A 186 15.02 -2.87 7.03
CA GLY A 186 14.42 -3.62 8.12
C GLY A 186 14.98 -5.06 8.24
N LEU A 187 14.13 -5.99 8.69
CA LEU A 187 14.51 -7.39 8.86
C LEU A 187 14.28 -8.18 7.57
N LYS A 188 15.02 -9.28 7.42
CA LYS A 188 14.81 -10.22 6.31
C LYS A 188 13.37 -10.70 6.31
N GLY A 189 12.70 -10.55 5.16
CA GLY A 189 11.30 -10.93 4.98
C GLY A 189 10.30 -9.79 5.12
N ASP A 190 10.66 -8.65 5.72
CA ASP A 190 9.77 -7.48 5.77
C ASP A 190 9.34 -7.06 4.37
N ARG A 191 8.14 -6.49 4.24
CA ARG A 191 7.60 -5.96 2.99
C ARG A 191 7.58 -4.45 3.02
N VAL A 192 7.73 -3.84 1.86
CA VAL A 192 7.80 -2.38 1.74
C VAL A 192 6.76 -1.87 0.76
N ILE A 193 6.23 -0.69 1.06
CA ILE A 193 5.40 0.09 0.14
C ILE A 193 6.19 1.36 -0.17
N TYR A 194 6.55 1.54 -1.42
CA TYR A 194 7.24 2.74 -1.91
C TYR A 194 6.25 3.80 -2.34
N SER A 195 6.71 5.05 -2.34
CA SER A 195 5.99 6.21 -2.84
C SER A 195 6.72 6.79 -4.05
N LEU A 196 5.99 7.06 -5.13
CA LEU A 196 6.51 7.54 -6.40
C LEU A 196 5.73 8.77 -6.86
N ASP A 197 6.43 9.79 -7.32
CA ASP A 197 5.85 10.96 -7.99
C ASP A 197 5.38 10.58 -9.40
N PRO A 198 4.09 10.62 -9.70
CA PRO A 198 3.58 10.21 -11.00
C PRO A 198 3.98 11.16 -12.15
N GLY A 199 4.27 12.43 -11.86
CA GLY A 199 4.67 13.41 -12.87
C GLY A 199 6.13 13.26 -13.30
N THR A 200 7.03 12.99 -12.34
CA THR A 200 8.47 12.90 -12.58
C THR A 200 8.97 11.46 -12.68
N GLY A 201 8.22 10.49 -12.14
CA GLY A 201 8.66 9.10 -12.00
C GLY A 201 9.75 8.89 -10.95
N ILE A 202 9.95 9.88 -10.07
CA ILE A 202 10.95 9.80 -9.00
C ILE A 202 10.35 9.06 -7.80
N LEU A 203 11.07 8.04 -7.35
CA LEU A 203 10.77 7.28 -6.14
C LEU A 203 11.30 8.04 -4.93
N ASP A 204 10.52 8.09 -3.86
CA ASP A 204 11.00 8.66 -2.60
C ASP A 204 12.15 7.82 -2.01
N SER A 205 13.09 8.48 -1.33
CA SER A 205 14.31 7.82 -0.80
C SER A 205 14.03 6.79 0.31
N LEU A 206 12.92 6.98 1.03
CA LEU A 206 12.43 6.06 2.06
C LEU A 206 11.11 5.44 1.63
N PRO A 207 10.82 4.19 2.02
CA PRO A 207 9.50 3.61 1.81
C PRO A 207 8.43 4.39 2.59
N TRP A 208 7.24 4.48 2.01
CA TRP A 208 6.07 5.06 2.68
C TRP A 208 5.63 4.21 3.88
N ALA A 209 5.71 2.89 3.75
CA ALA A 209 5.44 1.97 4.86
C ALA A 209 6.36 0.74 4.80
N MET A 210 6.58 0.15 5.98
CA MET A 210 7.31 -1.11 6.15
C MET A 210 6.48 -2.07 7.01
N LEU A 211 6.12 -3.21 6.45
CA LEU A 211 5.38 -4.26 7.13
C LEU A 211 6.34 -5.24 7.77
N ARG A 212 6.29 -5.34 9.08
CA ARG A 212 7.10 -6.23 9.91
C ARG A 212 6.52 -7.63 9.90
N ILE A 213 6.96 -8.48 8.99
CA ILE A 213 6.36 -9.80 8.79
C ILE A 213 6.41 -10.67 10.04
N ARG A 214 7.49 -10.60 10.83
CA ARG A 214 7.56 -11.36 12.10
C ARG A 214 6.53 -10.92 13.14
N GLU A 215 6.09 -9.67 13.11
CA GLU A 215 5.03 -9.18 13.99
C GLU A 215 3.68 -9.69 13.52
N ILE A 216 3.44 -9.66 12.21
CA ILE A 216 2.24 -10.23 11.58
C ILE A 216 2.15 -11.73 11.85
N GLU A 217 3.24 -12.48 11.70
CA GLU A 217 3.29 -13.92 11.97
C GLU A 217 2.93 -14.24 13.44
N ARG A 218 3.46 -13.48 14.40
CA ARG A 218 3.14 -13.66 15.83
C ARG A 218 1.65 -13.43 16.13
N GLU A 219 1.04 -12.41 15.53
CA GLU A 219 -0.40 -12.18 15.68
C GLU A 219 -1.22 -13.35 15.11
N LEU A 220 -0.77 -13.91 13.99
CA LEU A 220 -1.44 -15.03 13.33
C LEU A 220 -1.23 -16.40 14.01
N GLU A 221 -0.17 -16.59 14.81
CA GLU A 221 0.10 -17.84 15.55
C GLU A 221 -1.05 -18.21 16.52
N ASN A 222 -1.73 -17.20 17.05
CA ASN A 222 -2.87 -17.38 17.96
C ASN A 222 -4.19 -17.68 17.22
N PHE A 223 -4.16 -17.77 15.89
CA PHE A 223 -5.34 -17.99 15.07
C PHE A 223 -5.36 -19.41 14.45
N PRO A 224 -6.48 -20.13 14.49
CA PRO A 224 -6.58 -21.51 14.00
C PRO A 224 -6.39 -21.66 12.48
N VAL A 225 -6.30 -20.53 11.74
CA VAL A 225 -6.18 -20.53 10.28
C VAL A 225 -4.76 -20.90 9.81
N SER A 226 -3.74 -20.74 10.65
CA SER A 226 -2.35 -20.96 10.26
C SER A 226 -1.76 -22.19 10.96
N LYS A 227 -1.87 -23.36 10.30
CA LYS A 227 -1.04 -24.54 10.66
C LYS A 227 0.40 -24.46 10.14
N LYS A 228 0.78 -23.37 9.42
CA LYS A 228 2.09 -23.20 8.83
C LYS A 228 2.97 -22.33 9.72
N LYS A 229 4.15 -22.81 10.04
CA LYS A 229 5.15 -22.16 10.89
C LYS A 229 5.69 -20.83 10.32
N HIS A 230 5.47 -20.57 9.04
CA HIS A 230 5.77 -19.32 8.35
C HIS A 230 4.68 -19.07 7.30
N LEU A 231 3.92 -17.99 7.46
CA LEU A 231 2.97 -17.54 6.45
C LEU A 231 3.73 -16.56 5.53
N PRO A 232 3.97 -16.91 4.27
CA PRO A 232 4.55 -15.95 3.34
C PRO A 232 3.51 -14.87 3.02
N VAL A 233 3.63 -13.70 3.65
CA VAL A 233 2.82 -12.54 3.29
C VAL A 233 3.41 -11.92 2.03
N LYS A 234 2.70 -12.04 0.92
CA LYS A 234 3.08 -11.43 -0.36
C LYS A 234 1.97 -10.47 -0.80
N PRO A 235 2.21 -9.14 -0.73
CA PRO A 235 1.27 -8.14 -1.24
C PRO A 235 0.87 -8.42 -2.68
N SER A 236 -0.39 -8.14 -3.03
CA SER A 236 -0.90 -8.25 -4.39
C SER A 236 -1.68 -7.01 -4.83
N GLY A 237 -2.67 -6.55 -4.08
CA GLY A 237 -3.47 -5.39 -4.45
C GLY A 237 -3.53 -4.33 -3.37
N LEU A 238 -3.71 -3.06 -3.76
CA LEU A 238 -3.86 -1.91 -2.87
C LEU A 238 -5.09 -1.08 -3.23
N ALA A 239 -5.85 -0.61 -2.22
CA ALA A 239 -6.93 0.34 -2.41
C ALA A 239 -7.14 1.22 -1.18
N PHE A 240 -7.43 2.51 -1.36
CA PHE A 240 -7.88 3.38 -0.29
C PHE A 240 -9.39 3.30 -0.12
N HIS A 241 -9.82 3.12 1.12
CA HIS A 241 -11.25 3.21 1.46
C HIS A 241 -11.72 4.66 1.35
N PRO A 242 -12.79 4.96 0.57
CA PRO A 242 -13.15 6.33 0.22
C PRO A 242 -13.60 7.19 1.41
N VAL A 243 -14.16 6.58 2.44
CA VAL A 243 -14.69 7.29 3.62
C VAL A 243 -13.66 7.39 4.74
N THR A 244 -12.97 6.29 5.07
CA THR A 244 -12.02 6.26 6.20
C THR A 244 -10.61 6.70 5.83
N GLY A 245 -10.27 6.71 4.53
CA GLY A 245 -8.93 6.98 4.03
C GLY A 245 -7.90 5.90 4.38
N GLN A 246 -8.33 4.79 4.99
CA GLN A 246 -7.45 3.68 5.32
C GLN A 246 -7.01 2.92 4.05
N LEU A 247 -5.76 2.44 4.06
CA LEU A 247 -5.23 1.62 2.98
C LEU A 247 -5.56 0.15 3.25
N TYR A 248 -6.23 -0.48 2.29
CA TYR A 248 -6.48 -1.91 2.26
C TYR A 248 -5.48 -2.58 1.33
N MET A 249 -4.82 -3.63 1.81
CA MET A 249 -3.82 -4.37 1.08
C MET A 249 -4.14 -5.86 1.08
N LEU A 250 -4.26 -6.43 -0.11
CA LEU A 250 -4.36 -7.88 -0.28
C LEU A 250 -2.97 -8.53 -0.18
N ALA A 251 -2.96 -9.76 0.35
CA ALA A 251 -1.84 -10.68 0.22
C ALA A 251 -2.38 -12.01 -0.30
N SER A 252 -2.20 -12.24 -1.59
CA SER A 252 -2.68 -13.44 -2.29
C SER A 252 -2.07 -14.71 -1.71
N VAL A 253 -0.75 -14.69 -1.53
CA VAL A 253 -0.05 -15.73 -0.78
C VAL A 253 -0.16 -15.39 0.71
N GLY A 254 -0.81 -16.27 1.46
CA GLY A 254 -1.15 -16.03 2.87
C GLY A 254 -2.65 -15.84 3.10
N LYS A 255 -3.40 -15.44 2.05
CA LYS A 255 -4.86 -15.20 2.11
C LYS A 255 -5.21 -14.24 3.23
N LEU A 256 -4.66 -13.02 3.12
CA LEU A 256 -4.88 -11.96 4.09
C LEU A 256 -5.37 -10.68 3.41
N LEU A 257 -6.23 -9.97 4.10
CA LEU A 257 -6.50 -8.56 3.87
C LEU A 257 -5.95 -7.79 5.07
N MET A 258 -5.11 -6.81 4.80
CA MET A 258 -4.51 -5.95 5.81
C MET A 258 -5.07 -4.54 5.67
N VAL A 259 -5.38 -3.91 6.80
CA VAL A 259 -5.83 -2.51 6.85
C VAL A 259 -4.75 -1.69 7.55
N LEU A 260 -4.29 -0.65 6.88
CA LEU A 260 -3.29 0.28 7.39
C LEU A 260 -3.91 1.68 7.54
N ASP A 261 -3.39 2.48 8.47
CA ASP A 261 -3.75 3.89 8.58
C ASP A 261 -3.07 4.74 7.50
N ASN A 262 -3.31 6.05 7.54
CA ASN A 262 -2.76 7.02 6.58
C ASN A 262 -1.23 7.20 6.68
N GLU A 263 -0.60 6.64 7.70
CA GLU A 263 0.84 6.67 7.94
C GLU A 263 1.50 5.32 7.64
N GLY A 264 0.71 4.34 7.19
CA GLY A 264 1.18 3.00 6.84
C GLY A 264 1.36 2.06 8.03
N LYS A 265 0.79 2.39 9.20
CA LYS A 265 0.76 1.51 10.36
C LYS A 265 -0.36 0.48 10.23
N LEU A 266 -0.04 -0.77 10.51
CA LEU A 266 -1.01 -1.86 10.48
C LEU A 266 -2.06 -1.69 11.60
N LEU A 267 -3.33 -1.69 11.21
CA LEU A 267 -4.49 -1.59 12.11
C LEU A 267 -5.21 -2.93 12.26
N GLN A 268 -5.38 -3.67 11.17
CA GLN A 268 -6.16 -4.91 11.16
C GLN A 268 -5.54 -5.96 10.25
N LEU A 269 -5.70 -7.21 10.64
CA LEU A 269 -5.41 -8.41 9.85
C LEU A 269 -6.68 -9.22 9.71
N VAL A 270 -7.09 -9.50 8.49
CA VAL A 270 -8.31 -10.25 8.20
C VAL A 270 -7.95 -11.46 7.34
N PRO A 271 -8.02 -12.69 7.91
CA PRO A 271 -7.85 -13.91 7.15
C PRO A 271 -8.98 -14.07 6.13
N LEU A 272 -8.61 -14.37 4.89
CA LEU A 272 -9.53 -14.58 3.78
C LEU A 272 -9.83 -16.08 3.61
N ASN A 273 -11.08 -16.41 3.36
CA ASN A 273 -11.52 -17.77 3.05
C ASN A 273 -10.91 -18.24 1.73
N ALA A 274 -9.97 -19.17 1.76
CA ALA A 274 -9.23 -19.64 0.58
C ALA A 274 -10.12 -20.30 -0.49
N ARG A 275 -11.35 -20.74 -0.15
CA ARG A 275 -12.30 -21.28 -1.12
C ARG A 275 -12.97 -20.17 -1.92
N LEU A 276 -13.19 -19.02 -1.28
CA LEU A 276 -13.83 -17.84 -1.87
C LEU A 276 -12.81 -16.94 -2.55
N PHE A 277 -11.62 -16.77 -1.96
CA PHE A 277 -10.52 -15.96 -2.47
C PHE A 277 -9.37 -16.87 -2.92
N ARG A 278 -9.51 -17.47 -4.11
CA ARG A 278 -8.53 -18.45 -4.61
C ARG A 278 -7.16 -17.85 -4.85
N GLN A 279 -7.12 -16.73 -5.58
CA GLN A 279 -5.93 -15.94 -5.85
C GLN A 279 -6.35 -14.47 -5.95
N PRO A 280 -6.59 -13.80 -4.79
CA PRO A 280 -7.04 -12.41 -4.77
C PRO A 280 -5.88 -11.49 -5.17
N GLU A 281 -6.01 -10.78 -6.30
CA GLU A 281 -4.98 -9.92 -6.85
C GLU A 281 -5.45 -8.47 -6.94
N GLY A 282 -6.62 -8.21 -7.50
CA GLY A 282 -7.17 -6.86 -7.65
C GLY A 282 -8.09 -6.46 -6.50
N ILE A 283 -8.02 -5.19 -6.07
CA ILE A 283 -8.92 -4.59 -5.07
C ILE A 283 -9.23 -3.14 -5.43
N CYS A 284 -10.48 -2.74 -5.29
CA CYS A 284 -10.87 -1.32 -5.35
C CYS A 284 -12.14 -1.06 -4.55
N PHE A 285 -12.45 0.22 -4.35
CA PHE A 285 -13.69 0.66 -3.74
C PHE A 285 -14.50 1.53 -4.68
N GLY A 286 -15.82 1.37 -4.67
CA GLY A 286 -16.74 2.38 -5.14
C GLY A 286 -16.81 3.58 -4.19
N PRO A 287 -17.28 4.75 -4.64
CA PRO A 287 -17.40 5.94 -3.79
C PRO A 287 -18.43 5.78 -2.66
N ASP A 288 -19.35 4.85 -2.80
CA ASP A 288 -20.32 4.41 -1.80
C ASP A 288 -19.76 3.46 -0.74
N GLY A 289 -18.47 3.10 -0.86
CA GLY A 289 -17.81 2.14 0.01
C GLY A 289 -17.95 0.69 -0.44
N THR A 290 -18.62 0.38 -1.56
CA THR A 290 -18.66 -1.00 -2.08
C THR A 290 -17.24 -1.47 -2.36
N LEU A 291 -16.85 -2.57 -1.70
CA LEU A 291 -15.55 -3.22 -1.88
C LEU A 291 -15.63 -4.25 -3.02
N TYR A 292 -14.73 -4.14 -3.97
CA TYR A 292 -14.55 -5.09 -5.04
C TYR A 292 -13.20 -5.82 -4.89
N ILE A 293 -13.22 -7.15 -4.93
CA ILE A 293 -11.99 -7.97 -4.92
C ILE A 293 -12.02 -8.91 -6.12
N ALA A 294 -10.99 -8.83 -6.95
CA ALA A 294 -10.80 -9.74 -8.08
C ALA A 294 -9.90 -10.90 -7.69
N SER A 295 -10.23 -12.08 -8.21
CA SER A 295 -9.41 -13.28 -8.08
C SER A 295 -9.19 -13.93 -9.44
N GLU A 296 -7.98 -14.42 -9.67
CA GLU A 296 -7.66 -15.22 -10.84
C GLU A 296 -8.45 -16.54 -10.87
N GLY A 297 -8.66 -17.03 -12.08
CA GLY A 297 -9.48 -18.20 -12.36
C GLY A 297 -8.84 -19.55 -12.05
N GLN A 298 -7.51 -19.63 -11.94
CA GLN A 298 -6.78 -20.89 -11.80
C GLN A 298 -7.32 -22.03 -12.70
N TRP A 299 -8.30 -22.77 -12.20
CA TRP A 299 -8.97 -23.89 -12.89
C TRP A 299 -10.32 -23.50 -13.54
N GLY A 300 -10.66 -22.20 -13.57
CA GLY A 300 -11.93 -21.68 -14.11
C GLY A 300 -11.77 -20.25 -14.63
N SER A 301 -12.87 -19.51 -14.62
CA SER A 301 -12.87 -18.07 -14.97
C SER A 301 -12.31 -17.24 -13.84
N GLY A 302 -11.62 -16.14 -14.17
CA GLY A 302 -11.42 -15.04 -13.23
C GLY A 302 -12.76 -14.48 -12.76
N TYR A 303 -12.79 -13.87 -11.59
CA TYR A 303 -14.04 -13.33 -11.04
C TYR A 303 -13.80 -12.12 -10.17
N ILE A 304 -14.84 -11.29 -10.03
CA ILE A 304 -14.89 -10.19 -9.09
C ILE A 304 -15.99 -10.48 -8.06
N LEU A 305 -15.69 -10.29 -6.79
CA LEU A 305 -16.63 -10.30 -5.68
C LEU A 305 -16.90 -8.87 -5.25
N ALA A 306 -18.17 -8.53 -5.05
CA ALA A 306 -18.59 -7.25 -4.51
C ALA A 306 -19.18 -7.43 -3.11
N PHE A 307 -18.84 -6.50 -2.21
CA PHE A 307 -19.30 -6.46 -0.82
C PHE A 307 -19.77 -5.04 -0.52
N HIS A 308 -21.06 -4.88 -0.25
CA HIS A 308 -21.63 -3.60 0.13
C HIS A 308 -21.25 -3.24 1.57
N ALA A 309 -20.94 -1.98 1.83
CA ALA A 309 -20.74 -1.48 3.18
C ALA A 309 -22.05 -1.58 3.98
N ARG A 310 -22.00 -2.03 5.23
CA ARG A 310 -23.14 -2.20 6.14
C ARG A 310 -23.07 -1.24 7.30
#